data_9dfab0d213d6a366f1f8c2f574cebd32
#
_entry.id   9dfab0d213d6a366f1f8c2f574cebd32
#
_cell.length_a   1.000
_cell.length_b   1.000
_cell.length_c   1.000
_cell.angle_alpha   90.00
_cell.angle_beta   90.00
_cell.angle_gamma   90.00
#
_symmetry.space_group_name_H-M   'P 1'
#
loop_
_entity.id
_entity.type
_entity.pdbx_description
1 polymer ?
#
loop_
_entity_poly.entity_id
_entity_poly.type
_entity_poly.pdbx_seq_one_letter_code
_entity_poly.pdbx_strand_id
1 'polypeptide(L)'
;DTLETNKTSDDLDKFVKGDSPFMLTGAWAAGRVKSMEPGFEFEVVPYPVLEDGSLLVINADTRLSVNADSEHMAASLKFVEYFTRPDNVQKFADQQSSFNPLNNGSPSSVQEIQPLVSCYQSGRTVIGTDGLLELPIWEWTKEVSVKLLLGEKLDSAMEWLDEENKKERGLQ
;
A
#
# COMPACT_ATOMS: atom_id res chain seq x y z
N ASP A 1 -9.84 -21.17 7.90
CA ASP A 1 -10.37 -20.73 6.60
C ASP A 1 -9.39 -21.13 5.51
N THR A 2 -9.84 -21.78 4.50
CA THR A 2 -9.02 -22.12 3.34
C THR A 2 -8.88 -20.87 2.44
N LEU A 3 -7.80 -20.79 1.67
CA LEU A 3 -7.61 -19.73 0.67
C LEU A 3 -8.79 -19.63 -0.32
N GLU A 4 -9.54 -20.70 -0.51
CA GLU A 4 -10.74 -20.73 -1.34
C GLU A 4 -11.94 -20.03 -0.72
N THR A 5 -12.10 -20.12 0.60
CA THR A 5 -13.18 -19.41 1.32
C THR A 5 -12.92 -17.91 1.43
N ASN A 6 -11.69 -17.46 1.20
CA ASN A 6 -11.30 -16.04 1.22
C ASN A 6 -11.54 -15.31 -0.11
N LYS A 7 -11.92 -16.00 -1.17
CA LYS A 7 -12.17 -15.37 -2.49
C LYS A 7 -13.39 -14.42 -2.51
N THR A 8 -14.25 -14.47 -1.50
CA THR A 8 -15.54 -13.77 -1.50
C THR A 8 -15.69 -12.68 -0.45
N SER A 9 -14.74 -12.52 0.45
CA SER A 9 -14.79 -11.46 1.46
C SER A 9 -13.50 -10.66 1.49
N ASP A 10 -13.64 -9.35 1.43
CA ASP A 10 -12.56 -8.40 1.58
C ASP A 10 -11.95 -8.52 3.00
N ASP A 11 -10.64 -8.39 3.13
CA ASP A 11 -9.91 -8.37 4.42
C ASP A 11 -10.51 -7.35 5.38
N LEU A 12 -10.93 -6.21 4.82
CA LEU A 12 -11.56 -5.11 5.53
C LEU A 12 -12.85 -5.56 6.22
N ASP A 13 -13.70 -6.28 5.49
CA ASP A 13 -14.97 -6.81 6.02
C ASP A 13 -14.75 -7.76 7.19
N LYS A 14 -13.75 -8.62 7.10
CA LYS A 14 -13.39 -9.57 8.17
C LYS A 14 -12.89 -8.86 9.41
N PHE A 15 -12.02 -7.85 9.21
CA PHE A 15 -11.50 -7.07 10.32
C PHE A 15 -12.63 -6.31 11.03
N VAL A 16 -13.48 -5.61 10.29
CA VAL A 16 -14.59 -4.82 10.85
C VAL A 16 -15.62 -5.69 11.58
N LYS A 17 -15.83 -6.94 11.14
CA LYS A 17 -16.69 -7.91 11.82
C LYS A 17 -16.05 -8.52 13.07
N GLY A 18 -14.75 -8.29 13.30
CA GLY A 18 -14.01 -8.90 14.40
C GLY A 18 -13.59 -10.35 14.14
N ASP A 19 -13.71 -10.84 12.91
CA ASP A 19 -13.30 -12.19 12.51
C ASP A 19 -11.77 -12.34 12.47
N SER A 20 -11.05 -11.22 12.35
CA SER A 20 -9.58 -11.17 12.40
C SER A 20 -9.11 -10.09 13.38
N PRO A 21 -8.22 -10.42 14.33
CA PRO A 21 -7.66 -9.44 15.26
C PRO A 21 -6.63 -8.50 14.62
N PHE A 22 -6.09 -8.85 13.46
CA PHE A 22 -5.09 -8.08 12.73
C PHE A 22 -5.42 -8.05 11.24
N MET A 23 -5.05 -6.93 10.61
CA MET A 23 -5.12 -6.77 9.16
C MET A 23 -3.83 -6.11 8.69
N LEU A 24 -3.17 -6.69 7.70
CA LEU A 24 -2.03 -6.07 7.02
C LEU A 24 -2.55 -5.34 5.79
N THR A 25 -2.38 -4.02 5.79
CA THR A 25 -2.92 -3.15 4.73
C THR A 25 -2.15 -1.84 4.64
N GLY A 26 -2.54 -0.97 3.72
CA GLY A 26 -2.02 0.40 3.65
C GLY A 26 -2.77 1.35 4.58
N ALA A 27 -2.14 2.46 4.92
CA ALA A 27 -2.73 3.51 5.78
C ALA A 27 -4.10 4.04 5.28
N TRP A 28 -4.34 3.99 3.96
CA TRP A 28 -5.61 4.34 3.33
C TRP A 28 -6.82 3.58 3.90
N ALA A 29 -6.59 2.38 4.44
CA ALA A 29 -7.67 1.57 5.03
C ALA A 29 -8.20 2.16 6.34
N ALA A 30 -7.40 2.96 7.06
CA ALA A 30 -7.80 3.54 8.34
C ALA A 30 -9.12 4.32 8.25
N GLY A 31 -9.23 5.21 7.25
CA GLY A 31 -10.45 5.97 7.01
C GLY A 31 -11.64 5.09 6.61
N ARG A 32 -11.41 4.04 5.85
CA ARG A 32 -12.46 3.08 5.46
C ARG A 32 -12.97 2.29 6.65
N VAL A 33 -12.07 1.73 7.46
CA VAL A 33 -12.45 1.01 8.70
C VAL A 33 -13.29 1.91 9.59
N LYS A 34 -12.86 3.16 9.80
CA LYS A 34 -13.61 4.12 10.61
C LYS A 34 -15.00 4.41 10.05
N SER A 35 -15.14 4.55 8.75
CA SER A 35 -16.43 4.80 8.10
C SER A 35 -17.40 3.63 8.14
N MET A 36 -16.89 2.42 8.37
CA MET A 36 -17.70 1.21 8.55
C MET A 36 -18.19 1.01 9.99
N GLU A 37 -17.81 1.93 10.90
CA GLU A 37 -18.23 1.94 12.31
C GLU A 37 -18.03 0.58 13.00
N PRO A 38 -16.79 0.06 13.06
CA PRO A 38 -16.53 -1.19 13.79
C PRO A 38 -16.94 -1.02 15.26
N GLY A 39 -17.55 -2.03 15.84
CA GLY A 39 -17.98 -2.00 17.24
C GLY A 39 -16.83 -2.02 18.26
N PHE A 40 -15.59 -1.72 17.84
CA PHE A 40 -14.38 -1.75 18.67
C PHE A 40 -13.40 -0.62 18.24
N GLU A 41 -12.48 -0.30 19.13
CA GLU A 41 -11.36 0.60 18.82
C GLU A 41 -10.23 -0.15 18.15
N PHE A 42 -9.52 0.49 17.22
CA PHE A 42 -8.38 -0.06 16.52
C PHE A 42 -7.22 0.94 16.44
N GLU A 43 -6.03 0.42 16.28
CA GLU A 43 -4.81 1.21 16.04
C GLU A 43 -4.17 0.83 14.72
N VAL A 44 -3.55 1.81 14.08
CA VAL A 44 -2.66 1.62 12.92
C VAL A 44 -1.23 1.71 13.40
N VAL A 45 -0.47 0.64 13.22
CA VAL A 45 0.93 0.57 13.67
C VAL A 45 1.86 0.27 12.51
N PRO A 46 3.13 0.69 12.56
CA PRO A 46 4.13 0.28 11.58
C PRO A 46 4.31 -1.24 11.56
N TYR A 47 4.67 -1.80 10.42
CA TYR A 47 4.89 -3.24 10.29
C TYR A 47 6.14 -3.68 11.08
N PRO A 48 6.03 -4.64 12.02
CA PRO A 48 7.13 -5.06 12.87
C PRO A 48 8.01 -6.12 12.16
N VAL A 49 8.90 -5.69 11.26
CA VAL A 49 9.75 -6.61 10.47
C VAL A 49 11.14 -6.83 11.03
N LEU A 50 11.58 -6.02 11.99
CA LEU A 50 12.94 -6.00 12.52
C LEU A 50 12.92 -6.16 14.04
N GLU A 51 13.97 -6.82 14.59
CA GLU A 51 14.13 -6.96 16.04
C GLU A 51 14.28 -5.61 16.76
N ASP A 52 14.94 -4.65 16.11
CA ASP A 52 15.21 -3.29 16.62
C ASP A 52 14.06 -2.30 16.38
N GLY A 53 12.96 -2.75 15.80
CA GLY A 53 11.76 -1.95 15.63
C GLY A 53 11.03 -2.09 14.31
N SER A 54 10.08 -1.21 14.12
CA SER A 54 9.15 -1.21 13.01
C SER A 54 9.67 -0.44 11.80
N LEU A 55 9.18 -0.79 10.64
CA LEU A 55 9.51 -0.20 9.35
C LEU A 55 8.24 0.27 8.64
N LEU A 56 8.33 1.39 7.94
CA LEU A 56 7.25 1.90 7.11
C LEU A 56 7.61 1.71 5.63
N VAL A 57 6.77 0.97 4.90
CA VAL A 57 6.88 0.88 3.45
C VAL A 57 6.10 2.02 2.82
N ILE A 58 6.75 2.82 1.99
CA ILE A 58 6.15 3.96 1.29
C ILE A 58 6.07 3.64 -0.20
N ASN A 59 4.87 3.77 -0.75
CA ASN A 59 4.64 3.66 -2.19
C ASN A 59 4.19 5.00 -2.75
N ALA A 60 4.76 5.39 -3.90
CA ALA A 60 4.28 6.52 -4.69
C ALA A 60 3.06 6.07 -5.52
N ASP A 61 1.92 5.94 -4.85
CA ASP A 61 0.72 5.32 -5.38
C ASP A 61 -0.07 6.26 -6.30
N THR A 62 -0.48 7.43 -5.80
CA THR A 62 -1.31 8.36 -6.56
C THR A 62 -0.48 9.21 -7.51
N ARG A 63 -0.79 9.10 -8.78
CA ARG A 63 -0.13 9.83 -9.86
C ARG A 63 -1.16 10.59 -10.70
N LEU A 64 -0.77 11.76 -11.19
CA LEU A 64 -1.55 12.53 -12.16
C LEU A 64 -0.83 12.52 -13.50
N SER A 65 -1.58 12.19 -14.56
CA SER A 65 -1.11 12.27 -15.93
C SER A 65 -2.12 13.01 -16.78
N VAL A 66 -1.66 13.80 -17.73
CA VAL A 66 -2.50 14.42 -18.75
C VAL A 66 -2.30 13.66 -20.05
N ASN A 67 -3.39 13.26 -20.70
CA ASN A 67 -3.32 12.63 -22.01
C ASN A 67 -2.72 13.62 -23.01
N ALA A 68 -1.63 13.24 -23.68
CA ALA A 68 -0.93 14.08 -24.66
C ALA A 68 -1.82 14.52 -25.84
N ASP A 69 -2.82 13.71 -26.20
CA ASP A 69 -3.77 13.97 -27.29
C ASP A 69 -5.05 14.65 -26.81
N SER A 70 -5.06 15.21 -25.60
CA SER A 70 -6.25 15.88 -25.05
C SER A 70 -6.61 17.13 -25.84
N GLU A 71 -7.84 17.20 -26.34
CA GLU A 71 -8.39 18.42 -26.96
C GLU A 71 -8.52 19.58 -25.95
N HIS A 72 -8.44 19.29 -24.65
CA HIS A 72 -8.54 20.25 -23.55
C HIS A 72 -7.23 20.40 -22.76
N MET A 73 -6.09 20.29 -23.41
CA MET A 73 -4.76 20.34 -22.80
C MET A 73 -4.59 21.51 -21.81
N ALA A 74 -4.97 22.72 -22.23
CA ALA A 74 -4.82 23.91 -21.39
C ALA A 74 -5.65 23.84 -20.09
N ALA A 75 -6.85 23.26 -20.15
CA ALA A 75 -7.69 23.08 -18.98
C ALA A 75 -7.14 21.97 -18.06
N SER A 76 -6.66 20.89 -18.66
CA SER A 76 -6.03 19.77 -17.92
C SER A 76 -4.78 20.21 -17.17
N LEU A 77 -3.91 21.01 -17.79
CA LEU A 77 -2.73 21.57 -17.13
C LEU A 77 -3.10 22.52 -15.99
N LYS A 78 -4.14 23.35 -16.15
CA LYS A 78 -4.64 24.20 -15.06
C LYS A 78 -5.19 23.38 -13.89
N PHE A 79 -5.83 22.25 -14.18
CA PHE A 79 -6.28 21.33 -13.12
C PHE A 79 -5.09 20.75 -12.36
N VAL A 80 -4.06 20.27 -13.05
CA VAL A 80 -2.83 19.75 -12.41
C VAL A 80 -2.17 20.84 -11.56
N GLU A 81 -2.02 22.08 -12.10
CA GLU A 81 -1.50 23.21 -11.37
C GLU A 81 -2.31 23.52 -10.10
N TYR A 82 -3.63 23.51 -10.20
CA TYR A 82 -4.51 23.69 -9.06
C TYR A 82 -4.36 22.57 -8.03
N PHE A 83 -4.38 21.32 -8.47
CA PHE A 83 -4.29 20.15 -7.59
C PHE A 83 -2.97 20.09 -6.84
N THR A 84 -1.85 20.46 -7.50
CA THR A 84 -0.50 20.39 -6.92
C THR A 84 -0.16 21.59 -5.99
N ARG A 85 -1.09 22.51 -5.74
CA ARG A 85 -0.91 23.55 -4.71
C ARG A 85 -0.78 22.89 -3.35
N PRO A 86 0.12 23.40 -2.48
CA PRO A 86 0.40 22.79 -1.18
C PRO A 86 -0.84 22.48 -0.34
N ASP A 87 -1.78 23.43 -0.27
CA ASP A 87 -3.01 23.28 0.51
C ASP A 87 -3.93 22.14 -0.05
N ASN A 88 -3.98 22.00 -1.37
CA ASN A 88 -4.79 20.96 -2.00
C ASN A 88 -4.14 19.59 -1.87
N VAL A 89 -2.82 19.51 -2.01
CA VAL A 89 -2.06 18.28 -1.77
C VAL A 89 -2.22 17.82 -0.32
N GLN A 90 -2.16 18.76 0.65
CA GLN A 90 -2.38 18.42 2.06
C GLN A 90 -3.79 17.88 2.31
N LYS A 91 -4.82 18.55 1.79
CA LYS A 91 -6.21 18.10 1.91
C LYS A 91 -6.40 16.72 1.31
N PHE A 92 -5.82 16.48 0.14
CA PHE A 92 -5.89 15.17 -0.51
C PHE A 92 -5.20 14.09 0.32
N ALA A 93 -3.98 14.34 0.80
CA ALA A 93 -3.24 13.42 1.65
C ALA A 93 -4.03 13.05 2.92
N ASP A 94 -4.61 14.04 3.59
CA ASP A 94 -5.44 13.81 4.78
C ASP A 94 -6.70 12.98 4.45
N GLN A 95 -7.38 13.27 3.34
CA GLN A 95 -8.55 12.49 2.90
C GLN A 95 -8.21 11.03 2.56
N GLN A 96 -6.99 10.79 2.09
CA GLN A 96 -6.52 9.45 1.77
C GLN A 96 -5.81 8.75 2.94
N SER A 97 -5.78 9.36 4.13
CA SER A 97 -5.00 8.86 5.28
C SER A 97 -3.55 8.55 4.89
N SER A 98 -2.94 9.44 4.11
CA SER A 98 -1.58 9.30 3.58
C SER A 98 -0.68 10.44 4.01
N PHE A 99 0.63 10.29 3.77
CA PHE A 99 1.60 11.37 4.01
C PHE A 99 1.65 12.35 2.84
N ASN A 100 1.88 13.63 3.17
CA ASN A 100 2.09 14.65 2.17
C ASN A 100 3.45 14.44 1.46
N PRO A 101 3.50 14.30 0.13
CA PRO A 101 4.74 14.03 -0.60
C PRO A 101 5.63 15.26 -0.79
N LEU A 102 5.18 16.46 -0.41
CA LEU A 102 5.97 17.68 -0.55
C LEU A 102 7.05 17.77 0.53
N ASN A 103 8.26 18.21 0.16
CA ASN A 103 9.39 18.33 1.08
C ASN A 103 9.11 19.20 2.30
N ASN A 104 8.26 20.21 2.16
CA ASN A 104 7.82 21.12 3.21
C ASN A 104 6.37 20.87 3.63
N GLY A 105 5.80 19.73 3.25
CA GLY A 105 4.46 19.33 3.66
C GLY A 105 4.38 19.08 5.16
N SER A 106 3.22 19.35 5.74
CA SER A 106 2.96 18.97 7.13
C SER A 106 2.76 17.47 7.25
N PRO A 107 3.10 16.85 8.38
CA PRO A 107 2.66 15.50 8.68
C PRO A 107 1.14 15.40 8.55
N SER A 108 0.65 14.19 8.31
CA SER A 108 -0.80 13.97 8.24
C SER A 108 -1.50 14.43 9.50
N SER A 109 -2.65 15.09 9.36
CA SER A 109 -3.52 15.47 10.48
C SER A 109 -4.46 14.34 10.92
N VAL A 110 -4.46 13.23 10.20
CA VAL A 110 -5.34 12.06 10.45
C VAL A 110 -4.91 11.34 11.72
N GLN A 111 -5.80 11.28 12.70
CA GLN A 111 -5.52 10.76 14.04
C GLN A 111 -5.09 9.29 14.00
N GLU A 112 -5.73 8.49 13.18
CA GLU A 112 -5.55 7.05 13.09
C GLU A 112 -4.14 6.65 12.61
N ILE A 113 -3.49 7.49 11.80
CA ILE A 113 -2.15 7.19 11.27
C ILE A 113 -1.02 7.91 12.03
N GLN A 114 -1.32 8.63 13.12
CA GLN A 114 -0.29 9.30 13.93
C GLN A 114 0.81 8.35 14.41
N PRO A 115 0.54 7.08 14.79
CA PRO A 115 1.61 6.15 15.18
C PRO A 115 2.66 5.91 14.07
N LEU A 116 2.29 6.11 12.80
CA LEU A 116 3.22 5.97 11.67
C LEU A 116 4.15 7.18 11.48
N VAL A 117 3.77 8.35 12.00
CA VAL A 117 4.48 9.63 11.78
C VAL A 117 5.91 9.57 12.34
N SER A 118 6.10 8.97 13.50
CA SER A 118 7.43 8.83 14.11
C SER A 118 8.38 7.97 13.26
N CYS A 119 7.88 6.90 12.66
CA CYS A 119 8.62 6.06 11.74
C CYS A 119 9.01 6.84 10.47
N TYR A 120 8.07 7.59 9.92
CA TYR A 120 8.30 8.45 8.75
C TYR A 120 9.36 9.53 9.03
N GLN A 121 9.22 10.25 10.13
CA GLN A 121 10.14 11.34 10.50
C GLN A 121 11.53 10.88 10.88
N SER A 122 11.67 9.68 11.45
CA SER A 122 12.97 9.10 11.79
C SER A 122 13.71 8.49 10.58
N GLY A 123 13.10 8.51 9.39
CA GLY A 123 13.67 7.90 8.20
C GLY A 123 13.68 6.36 8.22
N ARG A 124 12.94 5.74 9.12
CA ARG A 124 12.75 4.28 9.17
C ARG A 124 11.74 3.85 8.11
N THR A 125 12.08 4.15 6.88
CA THR A 125 11.23 3.95 5.71
C THR A 125 11.98 3.23 4.62
N VAL A 126 11.26 2.43 3.84
CA VAL A 126 11.72 1.89 2.57
C VAL A 126 10.73 2.26 1.47
N ILE A 127 11.23 2.50 0.28
CA ILE A 127 10.38 2.75 -0.89
C ILE A 127 9.98 1.40 -1.46
N GLY A 128 8.69 1.18 -1.62
CA GLY A 128 8.15 0.02 -2.31
C GLY A 128 8.57 0.00 -3.78
N THR A 129 8.75 -1.18 -4.31
CA THR A 129 9.33 -1.40 -5.65
C THR A 129 8.31 -1.63 -6.75
N ASP A 130 7.04 -1.70 -6.42
CA ASP A 130 5.93 -2.02 -7.32
C ASP A 130 5.83 -1.12 -8.57
N GLY A 131 6.34 0.10 -8.50
CA GLY A 131 6.40 0.99 -9.66
C GLY A 131 7.76 1.04 -10.40
N LEU A 132 8.76 0.29 -9.95
CA LEU A 132 10.12 0.32 -10.48
C LEU A 132 10.52 -0.94 -11.26
N LEU A 133 9.75 -2.01 -11.13
CA LEU A 133 10.04 -3.28 -11.77
C LEU A 133 9.04 -3.53 -12.91
N GLU A 134 9.56 -3.86 -14.07
CA GLU A 134 8.79 -4.29 -15.25
C GLU A 134 8.36 -5.77 -15.15
N LEU A 135 8.36 -6.32 -13.96
CA LEU A 135 8.06 -7.72 -13.66
C LEU A 135 6.74 -7.81 -12.89
N PRO A 136 5.95 -8.86 -13.07
CA PRO A 136 4.68 -9.07 -12.36
C PRO A 136 4.91 -9.55 -10.92
N ILE A 137 5.68 -8.78 -10.14
CA ILE A 137 6.12 -9.14 -8.77
C ILE A 137 4.94 -9.41 -7.83
N TRP A 138 3.86 -8.66 -7.97
CA TRP A 138 2.67 -8.85 -7.14
C TRP A 138 2.04 -10.23 -7.34
N GLU A 139 1.89 -10.65 -8.60
CA GLU A 139 1.32 -11.96 -8.90
C GLU A 139 2.24 -13.09 -8.44
N TRP A 140 3.54 -12.93 -8.62
CA TRP A 140 4.50 -13.93 -8.15
C TRP A 140 4.56 -14.03 -6.63
N THR A 141 4.59 -12.89 -5.93
CA THR A 141 4.58 -12.87 -4.46
C THR A 141 3.32 -13.51 -3.91
N LYS A 142 2.17 -13.24 -4.51
CA LYS A 142 0.90 -13.85 -4.17
C LYS A 142 0.95 -15.37 -4.35
N GLU A 143 1.41 -15.83 -5.50
CA GLU A 143 1.50 -17.26 -5.82
C GLU A 143 2.45 -18.01 -4.86
N VAL A 144 3.64 -17.45 -4.60
CA VAL A 144 4.59 -18.01 -3.64
C VAL A 144 3.99 -18.06 -2.23
N SER A 145 3.31 -17.00 -1.81
CA SER A 145 2.65 -16.97 -0.50
C SER A 145 1.59 -18.05 -0.37
N VAL A 146 0.79 -18.26 -1.41
CA VAL A 146 -0.23 -19.33 -1.46
C VAL A 146 0.42 -20.69 -1.37
N LYS A 147 1.47 -20.96 -2.15
CA LYS A 147 2.22 -22.23 -2.13
C LYS A 147 2.75 -22.56 -0.73
N LEU A 148 3.37 -21.58 -0.07
CA LEU A 148 3.90 -21.75 1.29
C LEU A 148 2.79 -22.00 2.31
N LEU A 149 1.68 -21.30 2.22
CA LEU A 149 0.52 -21.50 3.11
C LEU A 149 -0.14 -22.87 2.93
N LEU A 150 -0.07 -23.44 1.72
CA LEU A 150 -0.54 -24.79 1.43
C LEU A 150 0.47 -25.88 1.84
N GLY A 151 1.62 -25.51 2.41
CA GLY A 151 2.63 -26.43 2.93
C GLY A 151 3.69 -26.84 1.91
N GLU A 152 3.81 -26.13 0.79
CA GLU A 152 4.94 -26.34 -0.12
C GLU A 152 6.26 -25.94 0.56
N LYS A 153 7.33 -26.63 0.24
CA LYS A 153 8.66 -26.34 0.81
C LYS A 153 9.18 -25.01 0.27
N LEU A 154 9.88 -24.26 1.14
CA LEU A 154 10.45 -22.97 0.76
C LEU A 154 11.35 -23.08 -0.47
N ASP A 155 12.23 -24.08 -0.51
CA ASP A 155 13.15 -24.26 -1.65
C ASP A 155 12.39 -24.44 -2.97
N SER A 156 11.33 -25.24 -2.99
CA SER A 156 10.51 -25.45 -4.20
C SER A 156 9.77 -24.19 -4.63
N ALA A 157 9.26 -23.41 -3.66
CA ALA A 157 8.60 -22.14 -3.94
C ALA A 157 9.57 -21.10 -4.51
N MET A 158 10.81 -21.09 -4.01
CA MET A 158 11.88 -20.22 -4.50
C MET A 158 12.39 -20.64 -5.89
N GLU A 159 12.54 -21.94 -6.15
CA GLU A 159 12.86 -22.47 -7.48
C GLU A 159 11.82 -22.04 -8.52
N TRP A 160 10.54 -22.16 -8.16
CA TRP A 160 9.45 -21.70 -9.02
C TRP A 160 9.56 -20.20 -9.34
N LEU A 161 9.86 -19.36 -8.33
CA LEU A 161 10.03 -17.92 -8.50
C LEU A 161 11.20 -17.60 -9.45
N ASP A 162 12.32 -18.31 -9.31
CA ASP A 162 13.49 -18.17 -10.17
C ASP A 162 13.18 -18.57 -11.63
N GLU A 163 12.40 -19.63 -11.82
CA GLU A 163 11.97 -20.07 -13.16
C GLU A 163 11.06 -19.02 -13.82
N GLU A 164 10.08 -18.48 -13.11
CA GLU A 164 9.20 -17.44 -13.64
C GLU A 164 9.99 -16.17 -13.98
N ASN A 165 10.94 -15.77 -13.14
CA ASN A 165 11.83 -14.63 -13.41
C ASN A 165 12.69 -14.86 -14.67
N LYS A 166 13.22 -16.06 -14.87
CA LYS A 166 13.98 -16.40 -16.08
C LYS A 166 13.10 -16.35 -17.33
N LYS A 167 11.90 -16.93 -17.28
CA LYS A 167 10.94 -16.90 -18.39
C LYS A 167 10.60 -15.48 -18.81
N GLU A 168 10.23 -14.64 -17.86
CA GLU A 168 9.81 -13.26 -18.12
C GLU A 168 10.95 -12.42 -18.71
N ARG A 169 12.19 -12.67 -18.28
CA ARG A 169 13.39 -12.01 -18.82
C ARG A 169 13.91 -12.62 -20.11
N GLY A 170 13.30 -13.69 -20.61
CA GLY A 170 13.80 -14.42 -21.78
C GLY A 170 15.17 -15.06 -21.55
N LEU A 171 15.53 -15.36 -20.30
CA LEU A 171 16.77 -16.04 -19.94
C LEU A 171 16.53 -17.57 -19.98
N GLN A 172 17.40 -18.26 -20.69
CA GLN A 172 17.42 -19.75 -20.76
C GLN A 172 18.31 -20.33 -19.67
#